data_d2126f31d07a71755dfce552ccc4db8c
#
_entry.id   d2126f31d07a71755dfce552ccc4db8c
#
_cell.length_a   1.000
_cell.length_b   1.000
_cell.length_c   1.000
_cell.angle_alpha   90.00
_cell.angle_beta   90.00
_cell.angle_gamma   90.00
#
_symmetry.space_group_name_H-M   'P 1'
#
loop_
_entity.id
_entity.type
_entity.pdbx_description
1 polymer ?
#
loop_
_entity_poly.entity_id
_entity_poly.type
_entity_poly.pdbx_seq_one_letter_code
_entity_poly.pdbx_strand_id
1 'polypeptide(L)' 'METLKFKTNIKCGGCIAAVTPHLNQLSGIKNWQVDTVNPDKILTVDSDGLSAQEIIHKLQKAGYTAELI' A
#
# COMPACT_ATOMS: atom_id res chain seq x y z
N MET A 1 14.88 8.46 1.41
CA MET A 1 13.59 7.82 1.73
C MET A 1 12.46 8.60 1.07
N GLU A 2 11.56 7.93 0.40
CA GLU A 2 10.46 8.57 -0.32
C GLU A 2 9.13 8.19 0.33
N THR A 3 8.20 9.14 0.34
CA THR A 3 6.83 8.89 0.75
C THR A 3 5.95 8.81 -0.49
N LEU A 4 5.32 7.68 -0.69
CA LEU A 4 4.44 7.43 -1.83
C LEU A 4 3.01 7.29 -1.32
N LYS A 5 2.07 7.85 -2.06
CA LYS A 5 0.64 7.75 -1.72
C LYS A 5 -0.11 7.11 -2.86
N PHE A 6 -1.01 6.20 -2.51
CA PHE A 6 -1.79 5.45 -3.48
C PHE A 6 -3.26 5.53 -3.14
N LYS A 7 -4.08 5.71 -4.16
CA LYS A 7 -5.52 5.52 -4.04
C LYS A 7 -5.81 4.04 -4.18
N THR A 8 -6.45 3.44 -3.18
CA THR A 8 -6.68 1.99 -3.14
C THR A 8 -8.14 1.67 -2.93
N ASN A 9 -8.46 0.38 -3.00
CA ASN A 9 -9.78 -0.14 -2.62
C ASN A 9 -9.74 -0.90 -1.29
N ILE A 10 -8.77 -0.63 -0.45
CA ILE A 10 -8.66 -1.23 0.89
C ILE A 10 -9.66 -0.56 1.80
N LYS A 11 -10.79 -1.22 2.07
CA LYS A 11 -11.97 -0.58 2.67
C LYS A 11 -12.09 -0.75 4.18
N CYS A 12 -11.43 -1.72 4.77
CA CYS A 12 -11.67 -2.07 6.18
C CYS A 12 -10.43 -2.67 6.83
N GLY A 13 -10.50 -2.87 8.15
CA GLY A 13 -9.40 -3.47 8.89
C GLY A 13 -9.04 -4.87 8.44
N GLY A 14 -10.04 -5.67 8.01
CA GLY A 14 -9.78 -7.00 7.47
C GLY A 14 -8.97 -6.95 6.18
N CYS A 15 -9.24 -5.95 5.34
CA CYS A 15 -8.47 -5.75 4.12
C CYS A 15 -7.04 -5.32 4.43
N ILE A 16 -6.85 -4.46 5.44
CA ILE A 16 -5.52 -4.07 5.90
C ILE A 16 -4.75 -5.31 6.37
N ALA A 17 -5.39 -6.16 7.16
CA ALA A 17 -4.76 -7.39 7.64
C ALA A 17 -4.38 -8.32 6.48
N ALA A 18 -5.19 -8.36 5.43
CA ALA A 18 -4.92 -9.19 4.25
C ALA A 18 -3.70 -8.70 3.48
N VAL A 19 -3.48 -7.38 3.38
CA VAL A 19 -2.34 -6.84 2.65
C VAL A 19 -1.07 -6.74 3.49
N THR A 20 -1.18 -6.81 4.81
CA THR A 20 -0.04 -6.67 5.71
C THR A 20 1.10 -7.63 5.38
N PRO A 21 0.88 -8.97 5.23
CA PRO A 21 1.98 -9.87 4.91
C PRO A 21 2.59 -9.57 3.53
N HIS A 22 1.79 -9.11 2.58
CA HIS A 22 2.30 -8.78 1.26
C HIS A 22 3.22 -7.56 1.31
N LEU A 23 2.81 -6.52 2.02
CA LEU A 23 3.63 -5.31 2.16
C LEU A 23 4.88 -5.58 2.99
N ASN A 24 4.78 -6.40 4.02
CA ASN A 24 5.93 -6.74 4.86
C ASN A 24 6.98 -7.57 4.13
N GLN A 25 6.62 -8.22 3.02
CA GLN A 25 7.56 -8.95 2.18
C GLN A 25 8.44 -8.02 1.33
N LEU A 26 8.05 -6.77 1.17
CA LEU A 26 8.79 -5.81 0.37
C LEU A 26 9.89 -5.18 1.24
N SER A 27 11.14 -5.50 0.92
CA SER A 27 12.28 -5.11 1.75
C SER A 27 12.57 -3.61 1.73
N GLY A 28 12.07 -2.90 0.75
CA GLY A 28 12.28 -1.45 0.63
C GLY A 28 11.33 -0.59 1.44
N ILE A 29 10.31 -1.19 2.07
CA ILE A 29 9.32 -0.44 2.84
C ILE A 29 9.81 -0.26 4.27
N LYS A 30 9.93 0.99 4.71
CA LYS A 30 10.29 1.33 6.09
C LYS A 30 9.05 1.45 6.97
N ASN A 31 7.97 1.99 6.41
CA ASN A 31 6.73 2.19 7.15
C ASN A 31 5.59 2.34 6.16
N TRP A 32 4.38 1.99 6.56
CA TRP A 32 3.20 2.18 5.74
C TRP A 32 1.95 2.26 6.61
N GLN A 33 0.93 2.94 6.08
CA GLN A 33 -0.37 2.98 6.75
C GLN A 33 -1.46 3.25 5.72
N VAL A 34 -2.68 2.87 6.05
CA VAL A 34 -3.86 3.08 5.22
C VAL A 34 -4.82 4.01 5.94
N ASP A 35 -5.23 5.08 5.26
CA ASP A 35 -6.23 6.01 5.79
C ASP A 35 -7.61 5.53 5.33
N THR A 36 -8.28 4.76 6.17
CA THR A 36 -9.59 4.20 5.85
C THR A 36 -10.74 5.20 6.05
N VAL A 37 -10.48 6.31 6.72
CA VAL A 37 -11.45 7.40 6.88
C VAL A 37 -11.61 8.16 5.58
N ASN A 38 -10.54 8.29 4.80
CA ASN A 38 -10.58 8.95 3.51
C ASN A 38 -11.38 8.09 2.52
N PRO A 39 -12.34 8.67 1.78
CA PRO A 39 -13.10 7.89 0.79
C PRO A 39 -12.24 7.24 -0.30
N ASP A 40 -11.07 7.78 -0.57
CA ASP A 40 -10.13 7.21 -1.54
C ASP A 40 -9.26 6.10 -0.95
N LYS A 41 -9.36 5.84 0.35
CA LYS A 41 -8.59 4.79 1.04
C LYS A 41 -7.11 4.90 0.72
N ILE A 42 -6.52 6.00 1.11
CA ILE A 42 -5.14 6.34 0.75
C ILE A 42 -4.15 5.47 1.52
N LEU A 43 -3.30 4.76 0.78
CA LEU A 43 -2.16 4.05 1.34
C LEU A 43 -0.94 4.96 1.27
N THR A 44 -0.33 5.23 2.42
CA THR A 44 0.91 6.00 2.50
C THR A 44 2.04 5.03 2.80
N VAL A 45 3.09 5.06 1.98
CA VAL A 45 4.25 4.17 2.12
C VAL A 45 5.51 5.01 2.18
N ASP A 46 6.31 4.77 3.22
CA ASP A 46 7.66 5.32 3.30
C ASP A 46 8.60 4.24 2.77
N SER A 47 9.20 4.48 1.61
CA SER A 47 10.04 3.52 0.94
C SER A 47 11.47 4.02 0.78
N ASP A 48 12.38 3.08 0.65
CA ASP A 48 13.80 3.34 0.44
C ASP A 48 14.27 2.51 -0.76
N GLY A 49 14.27 3.14 -1.92
CA GLY A 49 14.68 2.48 -3.15
C GLY A 49 13.64 1.62 -3.83
N LEU A 50 12.40 1.60 -3.33
CA LEU A 50 11.32 0.81 -3.90
C LEU A 50 10.51 1.64 -4.88
N SER A 51 10.14 1.05 -6.03
CA SER A 51 9.33 1.76 -7.01
C SER A 51 7.84 1.64 -6.71
N ALA A 52 7.06 2.63 -7.18
CA ALA A 52 5.61 2.61 -7.04
C ALA A 52 5.01 1.37 -7.70
N GLN A 53 5.53 0.94 -8.84
CA GLN A 53 5.01 -0.21 -9.56
C GLN A 53 5.16 -1.51 -8.77
N GLU A 54 6.22 -1.66 -8.02
CA GLU A 54 6.41 -2.84 -7.19
C GLU A 54 5.32 -2.93 -6.11
N ILE A 55 4.96 -1.81 -5.51
CA ILE A 55 3.92 -1.75 -4.51
C ILE A 55 2.56 -2.05 -5.14
N ILE A 56 2.26 -1.44 -6.29
CA ILE A 56 1.01 -1.66 -7.01
C ILE A 56 0.88 -3.14 -7.41
N HIS A 57 1.95 -3.72 -7.94
CA HIS A 57 1.96 -5.10 -8.37
C HIS A 57 1.73 -6.06 -7.20
N LYS A 58 2.35 -5.77 -6.05
CA LYS A 58 2.18 -6.59 -4.86
C LYS A 58 0.74 -6.56 -4.35
N LEU A 59 0.11 -5.38 -4.38
CA LEU A 59 -1.29 -5.25 -3.98
C LEU A 59 -2.22 -5.95 -4.96
N GLN A 60 -1.93 -5.92 -6.26
CA GLN A 60 -2.70 -6.65 -7.25
C GLN A 60 -2.68 -8.15 -7.00
N LYS A 61 -1.54 -8.68 -6.60
CA LYS A 61 -1.42 -10.09 -6.25
C LYS A 61 -2.23 -10.45 -5.02
N ALA A 62 -2.43 -9.50 -4.13
CA ALA A 62 -3.27 -9.69 -2.95
C ALA A 62 -4.76 -9.55 -3.24
N GLY A 63 -5.13 -9.16 -4.47
CA GLY A 63 -6.52 -8.97 -4.85
C GLY A 63 -7.03 -7.55 -4.69
N TYR A 64 -6.14 -6.58 -4.52
CA TYR A 64 -6.49 -5.17 -4.35
C TYR A 64 -5.91 -4.34 -5.46
N THR A 65 -6.42 -3.12 -5.63
CA THR A 65 -5.92 -2.17 -6.61
C THR A 65 -5.26 -0.99 -5.92
N ALA A 66 -4.26 -0.43 -6.56
CA ALA A 66 -3.58 0.76 -6.07
C ALA A 66 -3.20 1.64 -7.25
N GLU A 67 -3.33 2.94 -7.07
CA GLU A 67 -3.02 3.92 -8.10
C GLU A 67 -2.22 5.04 -7.46
N LEU A 68 -1.05 5.31 -8.01
CA LEU A 68 -0.20 6.38 -7.51
C LEU A 68 -0.85 7.75 -7.74
N ILE A 69 -0.89 8.54 -6.70
CA ILE A 69 -1.44 9.89 -6.78
C ILE A 69 -0.39 10.95 -6.47
#